data_97d3cfd74d81b4019ddd8da404b823a6
#
_entry.id   97d3cfd74d81b4019ddd8da404b823a6
#
_cell.length_a   1.000
_cell.length_b   1.000
_cell.length_c   1.000
_cell.angle_alpha   90.00
_cell.angle_beta   90.00
_cell.angle_gamma   90.00
#
_symmetry.space_group_name_H-M   'P 1'
#
loop_
_entity.id
_entity.type
_entity.pdbx_description
1 polymer ?
#
loop_
_entity_poly.entity_id
_entity_poly.type
_entity_poly.pdbx_seq_one_letter_code
_entity_poly.pdbx_strand_id
1 'polypeptide(L)'
;MTARDWRRATITDLFDEQVWCRPEAVALRFDGTDMTYAELDRRADRLARHLRALGVGAESVVGVFFERSFEMIVALVGILKAGGAYLPVHTNEPPDRFRYMLEQAGSRVLLTHDPLIDRIPEIDAAVVNLDSEPDTPAGAEPIEPGTGPDNVAYVCYTSGSTGMPKGVAVRHRGVVRLVQDGDYASLTSDETFLQLCSLRFDPSAFEIWGSLLNGACLVIYKPGTPALHELAECLEKEKITTLWMTTGLLHRMIDGDLESLGGLRQLLGGGEALSPVLINRVHRTYPDLLVVNGYGPTEDTCFTSCHVVKEPVGETVPIGREVTDTRLYVLDENLEPVPDGEWGLLYTSGSGLARGYVGRPALTADRFLPDPFESGERMYSIGDVVRRIDGGVLEFRGRLDDQVKIDGYRIELGEIQAVLGGLPEVKEAVVVARDGLTPGRKVLVAFVVPAGKVDRLVPRLRVALHQKLPRYMHPAAIVEMDAFPETLGNKFDRKSLPALEQLPRNVDTEYEAPRTAMEALLADLVVDALALQDIGIHDDFFELGGSSLAAMDVIAHIRGVLGVGVPAPTFFENATVAGLAELVESSLPSHETVAVR
;
A
#
# COMPACT_ATOMS: atom_id res chain seq x y z
N MET A 1 -7.95 38.28 -1.00
CA MET A 1 -8.67 37.34 -0.11
C MET A 1 -7.76 37.08 1.10
N THR A 2 -8.26 37.20 2.32
CA THR A 2 -7.53 36.76 3.52
C THR A 2 -7.31 35.27 3.41
N ALA A 3 -6.07 34.81 3.64
CA ALA A 3 -5.76 33.37 3.63
C ALA A 3 -6.77 32.64 4.55
N ARG A 4 -7.50 31.70 3.96
CA ARG A 4 -8.45 30.86 4.71
C ARG A 4 -7.65 30.07 5.74
N ASP A 5 -8.14 29.99 6.97
CA ASP A 5 -7.56 29.10 7.98
C ASP A 5 -7.85 27.64 7.53
N TRP A 6 -6.87 27.02 6.87
CA TRP A 6 -7.00 25.66 6.34
C TRP A 6 -7.37 24.63 7.42
N ARG A 7 -7.10 24.90 8.70
CA ARG A 7 -7.47 24.01 9.81
C ARG A 7 -8.98 23.80 9.95
N ARG A 8 -9.77 24.72 9.36
CA ARG A 8 -11.23 24.66 9.31
C ARG A 8 -11.79 24.21 7.97
N ALA A 9 -10.92 23.99 6.99
CA ALA A 9 -11.33 23.57 5.66
C ALA A 9 -11.54 22.05 5.59
N THR A 10 -12.44 21.65 4.70
CA THR A 10 -12.57 20.27 4.24
C THR A 10 -11.77 20.07 2.95
N ILE A 11 -11.64 18.83 2.49
CA ILE A 11 -11.04 18.50 1.19
C ILE A 11 -11.82 19.20 0.07
N THR A 12 -13.15 19.17 0.13
CA THR A 12 -14.01 19.80 -0.90
C THR A 12 -13.86 21.31 -0.91
N ASP A 13 -13.74 21.97 0.23
CA ASP A 13 -13.50 23.41 0.30
C ASP A 13 -12.25 23.85 -0.47
N LEU A 14 -11.15 23.10 -0.29
CA LEU A 14 -9.85 23.42 -0.94
C LEU A 14 -9.89 23.02 -2.42
N PHE A 15 -10.56 21.94 -2.77
CA PHE A 15 -10.74 21.55 -4.17
C PHE A 15 -11.57 22.61 -4.93
N ASP A 16 -12.68 23.04 -4.38
CA ASP A 16 -13.55 24.08 -4.98
C ASP A 16 -12.81 25.41 -5.13
N GLU A 17 -11.89 25.76 -4.21
CA GLU A 17 -11.00 26.90 -4.35
C GLU A 17 -10.11 26.79 -5.59
N GLN A 18 -9.54 25.59 -5.88
CA GLN A 18 -8.72 25.37 -7.08
C GLN A 18 -9.58 25.42 -8.36
N VAL A 19 -10.77 24.83 -8.34
CA VAL A 19 -11.74 24.94 -9.46
C VAL A 19 -12.04 26.39 -9.77
N TRP A 20 -12.28 27.21 -8.75
CA TRP A 20 -12.58 28.63 -8.92
C TRP A 20 -11.37 29.43 -9.43
N CYS A 21 -10.17 29.15 -8.90
CA CYS A 21 -8.96 29.89 -9.26
C CYS A 21 -8.37 29.47 -10.62
N ARG A 22 -8.53 28.20 -11.01
CA ARG A 22 -7.82 27.57 -12.14
C ARG A 22 -8.73 26.62 -12.95
N PRO A 23 -9.93 27.01 -13.38
CA PRO A 23 -10.90 26.10 -13.99
C PRO A 23 -10.34 25.36 -15.22
N GLU A 24 -9.54 26.05 -16.04
CA GLU A 24 -8.99 25.52 -17.30
C GLU A 24 -7.63 24.81 -17.12
N ALA A 25 -7.05 24.80 -15.92
CA ALA A 25 -5.81 24.06 -15.66
C ALA A 25 -6.08 22.55 -15.72
N VAL A 26 -5.09 21.79 -16.18
CA VAL A 26 -5.15 20.33 -16.20
C VAL A 26 -5.08 19.80 -14.76
N ALA A 27 -6.15 19.18 -14.31
CA ALA A 27 -6.23 18.52 -13.01
C ALA A 27 -5.72 17.07 -13.09
N LEU A 28 -6.12 16.35 -14.14
CA LEU A 28 -5.79 14.94 -14.33
C LEU A 28 -5.25 14.70 -15.74
N ARG A 29 -4.31 13.76 -15.83
CA ARG A 29 -3.83 13.21 -17.09
C ARG A 29 -3.82 11.70 -17.03
N PHE A 30 -4.38 11.04 -18.06
CA PHE A 30 -4.42 9.60 -18.16
C PHE A 30 -4.43 9.16 -19.63
N ASP A 31 -3.52 8.27 -20.00
CA ASP A 31 -3.41 7.69 -21.35
C ASP A 31 -3.44 8.75 -22.49
N GLY A 32 -2.66 9.82 -22.30
CA GLY A 32 -2.54 10.91 -23.27
C GLY A 32 -3.75 11.83 -23.37
N THR A 33 -4.75 11.67 -22.48
CA THR A 33 -5.92 12.53 -22.37
C THR A 33 -5.82 13.41 -21.13
N ASP A 34 -6.18 14.68 -21.26
CA ASP A 34 -6.22 15.64 -20.16
C ASP A 34 -7.66 15.92 -19.74
N MET A 35 -7.87 16.12 -18.42
CA MET A 35 -9.13 16.61 -17.83
C MET A 35 -8.83 17.84 -16.99
N THR A 36 -9.56 18.93 -17.23
CA THR A 36 -9.40 20.18 -16.48
C THR A 36 -10.07 20.10 -15.10
N TYR A 37 -9.71 21.04 -14.21
CA TYR A 37 -10.38 21.20 -12.91
C TYR A 37 -11.89 21.42 -13.07
N ALA A 38 -12.31 22.26 -14.01
CA ALA A 38 -13.74 22.49 -14.29
C ALA A 38 -14.46 21.24 -14.79
N GLU A 39 -13.81 20.43 -15.62
CA GLU A 39 -14.41 19.18 -16.12
C GLU A 39 -14.53 18.13 -15.02
N LEU A 40 -13.48 17.97 -14.20
CA LEU A 40 -13.50 17.07 -13.04
C LEU A 40 -14.61 17.46 -12.07
N ASP A 41 -14.71 18.75 -11.75
CA ASP A 41 -15.76 19.31 -10.89
C ASP A 41 -17.15 19.00 -11.42
N ARG A 42 -17.41 19.30 -12.70
CA ARG A 42 -18.70 19.07 -13.36
C ARG A 42 -19.10 17.59 -13.32
N ARG A 43 -18.15 16.66 -13.56
CA ARG A 43 -18.40 15.21 -13.50
C ARG A 43 -18.67 14.76 -12.06
N ALA A 44 -17.87 15.25 -11.11
CA ALA A 44 -18.03 14.96 -9.69
C ALA A 44 -19.36 15.50 -9.13
N ASP A 45 -19.78 16.68 -9.53
CA ASP A 45 -21.07 17.27 -9.14
C ASP A 45 -22.26 16.44 -9.64
N ARG A 46 -22.20 15.95 -10.89
CA ARG A 46 -23.21 15.05 -11.43
C ARG A 46 -23.33 13.80 -10.58
N LEU A 47 -22.20 13.16 -10.29
CA LEU A 47 -22.15 11.96 -9.44
C LEU A 47 -22.66 12.26 -8.03
N ALA A 48 -22.28 13.37 -7.44
CA ALA A 48 -22.71 13.76 -6.08
C ALA A 48 -24.23 13.91 -5.97
N ARG A 49 -24.90 14.49 -7.00
CA ARG A 49 -26.38 14.56 -7.05
C ARG A 49 -27.00 13.18 -7.11
N HIS A 50 -26.46 12.28 -7.92
CA HIS A 50 -26.92 10.90 -7.98
C HIS A 50 -26.78 10.19 -6.65
N LEU A 51 -25.61 10.31 -6.00
CA LEU A 51 -25.34 9.71 -4.69
C LEU A 51 -26.29 10.25 -3.61
N ARG A 52 -26.58 11.55 -3.62
CA ARG A 52 -27.58 12.12 -2.71
C ARG A 52 -28.99 11.59 -2.93
N ALA A 53 -29.37 11.35 -4.19
CA ALA A 53 -30.65 10.72 -4.51
C ALA A 53 -30.73 9.28 -3.97
N LEU A 54 -29.57 8.59 -3.85
CA LEU A 54 -29.44 7.29 -3.20
C LEU A 54 -29.34 7.37 -1.65
N GLY A 55 -29.43 8.58 -1.07
CA GLY A 55 -29.37 8.79 0.38
C GLY A 55 -27.97 8.95 0.97
N VAL A 56 -26.94 9.13 0.12
CA VAL A 56 -25.57 9.42 0.60
C VAL A 56 -25.52 10.85 1.16
N GLY A 57 -24.92 11.01 2.31
CA GLY A 57 -24.72 12.29 3.01
C GLY A 57 -23.63 12.15 4.08
N ALA A 58 -23.60 13.10 5.02
CA ALA A 58 -22.60 13.10 6.08
C ALA A 58 -22.51 11.74 6.80
N GLU A 59 -21.29 11.24 6.99
CA GLU A 59 -20.97 9.95 7.63
C GLU A 59 -21.40 8.70 6.82
N SER A 60 -22.00 8.85 5.63
CA SER A 60 -22.29 7.71 4.75
C SER A 60 -21.00 7.20 4.13
N VAL A 61 -20.75 5.89 4.23
CA VAL A 61 -19.59 5.27 3.57
C VAL A 61 -20.01 4.68 2.24
N VAL A 62 -19.25 4.99 1.19
CA VAL A 62 -19.46 4.53 -0.19
C VAL A 62 -18.27 3.70 -0.64
N GLY A 63 -18.51 2.46 -1.03
CA GLY A 63 -17.47 1.57 -1.58
C GLY A 63 -16.96 2.09 -2.92
N VAL A 64 -15.66 1.94 -3.15
CA VAL A 64 -14.96 2.35 -4.39
C VAL A 64 -14.17 1.16 -4.91
N PHE A 65 -14.60 0.62 -6.06
CA PHE A 65 -14.02 -0.59 -6.66
C PHE A 65 -13.62 -0.28 -8.11
N PHE A 66 -12.40 0.25 -8.26
CA PHE A 66 -11.86 0.71 -9.55
C PHE A 66 -10.42 0.25 -9.76
N GLU A 67 -10.05 0.10 -11.01
CA GLU A 67 -8.68 0.27 -11.44
C GLU A 67 -8.37 1.76 -11.59
N ARG A 68 -7.08 2.11 -11.67
CA ARG A 68 -6.67 3.50 -11.88
C ARG A 68 -7.25 4.05 -13.18
N SER A 69 -8.02 5.12 -13.10
CA SER A 69 -8.75 5.74 -14.20
C SER A 69 -9.22 7.15 -13.81
N PHE A 70 -9.76 7.91 -14.75
CA PHE A 70 -10.47 9.16 -14.46
C PHE A 70 -11.67 8.93 -13.56
N GLU A 71 -12.43 7.86 -13.85
CA GLU A 71 -13.66 7.49 -13.11
C GLU A 71 -13.36 7.26 -11.63
N MET A 72 -12.21 6.66 -11.32
CA MET A 72 -11.73 6.49 -9.95
C MET A 72 -11.65 7.84 -9.22
N ILE A 73 -10.98 8.84 -9.81
CA ILE A 73 -10.83 10.16 -9.18
C ILE A 73 -12.15 10.91 -9.13
N VAL A 74 -12.96 10.84 -10.20
CA VAL A 74 -14.34 11.39 -10.21
C VAL A 74 -15.18 10.79 -9.08
N ALA A 75 -15.05 9.47 -8.83
CA ALA A 75 -15.74 8.80 -7.73
C ALA A 75 -15.34 9.39 -6.38
N LEU A 76 -14.03 9.57 -6.10
CA LEU A 76 -13.56 10.13 -4.83
C LEU A 76 -14.10 11.54 -4.59
N VAL A 77 -13.93 12.43 -5.57
CA VAL A 77 -14.40 13.82 -5.46
C VAL A 77 -15.92 13.87 -5.35
N GLY A 78 -16.66 13.08 -6.14
CA GLY A 78 -18.12 13.03 -6.13
C GLY A 78 -18.69 12.52 -4.80
N ILE A 79 -18.07 11.52 -4.17
CA ILE A 79 -18.45 11.03 -2.85
C ILE A 79 -18.28 12.11 -1.79
N LEU A 80 -17.13 12.80 -1.78
CA LEU A 80 -16.86 13.86 -0.82
C LEU A 80 -17.79 15.06 -1.03
N LYS A 81 -18.09 15.43 -2.27
CA LYS A 81 -19.09 16.47 -2.60
C LYS A 81 -20.51 16.07 -2.20
N ALA A 82 -20.85 14.79 -2.24
CA ALA A 82 -22.13 14.31 -1.69
C ALA A 82 -22.18 14.38 -0.16
N GLY A 83 -21.06 14.60 0.51
CA GLY A 83 -20.90 14.60 1.98
C GLY A 83 -20.50 13.24 2.54
N GLY A 84 -20.31 12.22 1.70
CA GLY A 84 -19.91 10.87 2.11
C GLY A 84 -18.42 10.70 2.33
N ALA A 85 -18.04 9.49 2.76
CA ALA A 85 -16.67 9.02 2.91
C ALA A 85 -16.42 7.86 1.94
N TYR A 86 -15.27 7.81 1.27
CA TYR A 86 -14.97 6.71 0.37
C TYR A 86 -14.29 5.54 1.09
N LEU A 87 -14.60 4.32 0.65
CA LEU A 87 -14.00 3.07 1.12
C LEU A 87 -13.38 2.34 -0.08
N PRO A 88 -12.06 2.42 -0.27
CA PRO A 88 -11.39 1.67 -1.32
C PRO A 88 -11.43 0.17 -1.05
N VAL A 89 -11.88 -0.59 -2.05
CA VAL A 89 -11.79 -2.05 -2.09
C VAL A 89 -10.83 -2.45 -3.21
N HIS A 90 -9.90 -3.34 -2.91
CA HIS A 90 -8.90 -3.75 -3.90
C HIS A 90 -9.50 -4.70 -4.93
N THR A 91 -9.07 -4.60 -6.20
CA THR A 91 -9.58 -5.44 -7.29
C THR A 91 -9.29 -6.93 -7.13
N ASN A 92 -8.31 -7.31 -6.30
CA ASN A 92 -7.98 -8.69 -5.96
C ASN A 92 -8.34 -9.06 -4.50
N GLU A 93 -9.29 -8.36 -3.89
CA GLU A 93 -9.76 -8.70 -2.54
C GLU A 93 -10.55 -10.01 -2.56
N PRO A 94 -10.29 -10.96 -1.64
CA PRO A 94 -11.11 -12.16 -1.51
C PRO A 94 -12.59 -11.82 -1.29
N PRO A 95 -13.55 -12.58 -1.90
CA PRO A 95 -14.99 -12.26 -1.85
C PRO A 95 -15.55 -12.09 -0.43
N ASP A 96 -15.14 -12.93 0.52
CA ASP A 96 -15.62 -12.84 1.91
C ASP A 96 -15.10 -11.59 2.61
N ARG A 97 -13.86 -11.22 2.34
CA ARG A 97 -13.23 -10.02 2.90
C ARG A 97 -13.82 -8.75 2.27
N PHE A 98 -14.11 -8.78 0.97
CA PHE A 98 -14.83 -7.73 0.25
C PHE A 98 -16.19 -7.44 0.93
N ARG A 99 -17.02 -8.47 1.12
CA ARG A 99 -18.32 -8.35 1.79
C ARG A 99 -18.17 -7.80 3.20
N TYR A 100 -17.27 -8.39 3.99
CA TYR A 100 -17.00 -7.97 5.36
C TYR A 100 -16.65 -6.48 5.46
N MET A 101 -15.81 -5.96 4.56
CA MET A 101 -15.40 -4.55 4.58
C MET A 101 -16.60 -3.61 4.35
N LEU A 102 -17.46 -3.91 3.36
CA LEU A 102 -18.64 -3.12 3.08
C LEU A 102 -19.66 -3.19 4.22
N GLU A 103 -19.95 -4.39 4.71
CA GLU A 103 -20.92 -4.61 5.80
C GLU A 103 -20.48 -3.93 7.09
N GLN A 104 -19.21 -4.11 7.48
CA GLN A 104 -18.68 -3.50 8.70
C GLN A 104 -18.66 -1.99 8.64
N ALA A 105 -18.37 -1.43 7.47
CA ALA A 105 -18.41 0.01 7.24
C ALA A 105 -19.83 0.58 7.05
N GLY A 106 -20.84 -0.30 6.96
CA GLY A 106 -22.23 0.10 6.70
C GLY A 106 -22.43 0.70 5.30
N SER A 107 -21.58 0.32 4.34
CA SER A 107 -21.66 0.83 2.96
C SER A 107 -22.88 0.24 2.24
N ARG A 108 -23.75 1.12 1.76
CA ARG A 108 -24.99 0.78 1.01
C ARG A 108 -24.88 1.08 -0.48
N VAL A 109 -23.80 1.68 -0.91
CA VAL A 109 -23.51 2.02 -2.31
C VAL A 109 -22.08 1.61 -2.63
N LEU A 110 -21.90 0.99 -3.79
CA LEU A 110 -20.60 0.64 -4.37
C LEU A 110 -20.48 1.29 -5.75
N LEU A 111 -19.44 2.09 -5.95
CA LEU A 111 -19.11 2.64 -7.26
C LEU A 111 -18.09 1.74 -7.96
N THR A 112 -18.27 1.54 -9.26
CA THR A 112 -17.40 0.72 -10.10
C THR A 112 -17.41 1.20 -11.55
N HIS A 113 -16.72 0.45 -12.44
CA HIS A 113 -16.69 0.65 -13.89
C HIS A 113 -16.78 -0.71 -14.62
N ASP A 114 -17.06 -0.67 -15.93
CA ASP A 114 -17.33 -1.87 -16.75
C ASP A 114 -16.33 -3.03 -16.54
N PRO A 115 -15.00 -2.82 -16.55
CA PRO A 115 -14.03 -3.92 -16.45
C PRO A 115 -14.13 -4.75 -15.16
N LEU A 116 -14.78 -4.22 -14.11
CA LEU A 116 -14.81 -4.85 -12.79
C LEU A 116 -16.21 -5.34 -12.38
N ILE A 117 -17.25 -5.08 -13.16
CA ILE A 117 -18.64 -5.36 -12.77
C ILE A 117 -18.88 -6.85 -12.47
N ASP A 118 -18.35 -7.73 -13.30
CA ASP A 118 -18.47 -9.18 -13.17
C ASP A 118 -17.61 -9.78 -12.05
N ARG A 119 -16.75 -8.97 -11.44
CA ARG A 119 -15.87 -9.37 -10.33
C ARG A 119 -16.44 -9.01 -8.95
N ILE A 120 -17.58 -8.34 -8.92
CA ILE A 120 -18.25 -7.96 -7.67
C ILE A 120 -18.94 -9.22 -7.11
N PRO A 121 -18.62 -9.65 -5.87
CA PRO A 121 -19.36 -10.73 -5.23
C PRO A 121 -20.80 -10.29 -4.93
N GLU A 122 -21.66 -11.24 -4.58
CA GLU A 122 -23.00 -10.90 -4.07
C GLU A 122 -22.89 -10.04 -2.79
N ILE A 123 -23.45 -8.82 -2.81
CA ILE A 123 -23.40 -7.82 -1.75
C ILE A 123 -24.78 -7.17 -1.52
N ASP A 124 -25.03 -6.70 -0.30
CA ASP A 124 -26.21 -5.89 0.03
C ASP A 124 -25.91 -4.39 -0.13
N ALA A 125 -25.59 -3.97 -1.36
CA ALA A 125 -25.34 -2.58 -1.71
C ALA A 125 -25.81 -2.27 -3.13
N ALA A 126 -26.25 -1.04 -3.39
CA ALA A 126 -26.55 -0.56 -4.73
C ALA A 126 -25.25 -0.38 -5.52
N VAL A 127 -25.09 -1.09 -6.64
CA VAL A 127 -23.94 -0.97 -7.52
C VAL A 127 -24.20 0.13 -8.55
N VAL A 128 -23.34 1.13 -8.60
CA VAL A 128 -23.40 2.24 -9.58
C VAL A 128 -22.18 2.13 -10.49
N ASN A 129 -22.43 1.89 -11.76
CA ASN A 129 -21.42 1.84 -12.81
C ASN A 129 -21.23 3.22 -13.44
N LEU A 130 -20.02 3.79 -13.38
CA LEU A 130 -19.74 5.14 -13.87
C LEU A 130 -19.54 5.21 -15.39
N ASP A 131 -19.33 4.09 -16.08
CA ASP A 131 -19.27 4.05 -17.55
C ASP A 131 -20.68 4.11 -18.16
N SER A 132 -21.70 3.71 -17.42
CA SER A 132 -23.09 3.96 -17.75
C SER A 132 -23.48 5.32 -17.17
N GLU A 133 -23.91 6.28 -17.99
CA GLU A 133 -24.35 7.59 -17.47
C GLU A 133 -25.46 7.40 -16.43
N PRO A 134 -25.22 7.72 -15.15
CA PRO A 134 -26.26 7.59 -14.15
C PRO A 134 -27.38 8.60 -14.45
N ASP A 135 -28.65 8.13 -14.39
CA ASP A 135 -29.83 8.99 -14.45
C ASP A 135 -29.76 10.01 -13.30
N THR A 136 -29.29 11.20 -13.63
CA THR A 136 -29.07 12.23 -12.62
C THR A 136 -30.24 13.21 -12.66
N PRO A 137 -30.89 13.46 -11.51
CA PRO A 137 -31.92 14.52 -11.45
C PRO A 137 -31.35 15.84 -11.95
N ALA A 138 -32.03 16.46 -12.91
CA ALA A 138 -31.66 17.79 -13.39
C ALA A 138 -31.75 18.79 -12.21
N GLY A 139 -30.63 19.41 -11.84
CA GLY A 139 -30.60 20.43 -10.80
C GLY A 139 -29.47 21.40 -11.08
N ALA A 140 -29.78 22.70 -11.02
CA ALA A 140 -28.80 23.78 -11.20
C ALA A 140 -28.27 24.31 -9.86
N GLU A 141 -28.77 23.81 -8.71
CA GLU A 141 -28.34 24.33 -7.40
C GLU A 141 -27.00 23.74 -6.96
N PRO A 142 -26.12 24.55 -6.36
CA PRO A 142 -24.87 24.06 -5.77
C PRO A 142 -25.13 22.96 -4.73
N ILE A 143 -24.24 21.99 -4.66
CA ILE A 143 -24.29 20.93 -3.65
C ILE A 143 -23.52 21.41 -2.44
N GLU A 144 -24.22 21.60 -1.32
CA GLU A 144 -23.57 21.85 -0.02
C GLU A 144 -23.28 20.50 0.64
N PRO A 145 -22.01 20.07 0.80
CA PRO A 145 -21.69 18.76 1.40
C PRO A 145 -22.28 18.57 2.80
N GLY A 146 -22.41 19.66 3.57
CA GLY A 146 -22.90 19.61 4.94
C GLY A 146 -21.91 18.94 5.91
N THR A 147 -20.65 18.82 5.52
CA THR A 147 -19.57 18.23 6.30
C THR A 147 -18.61 19.29 6.81
N GLY A 148 -17.98 19.01 7.93
CA GLY A 148 -16.90 19.80 8.50
C GLY A 148 -15.59 19.01 8.58
N PRO A 149 -14.52 19.62 9.06
CA PRO A 149 -13.18 19.02 9.09
C PRO A 149 -13.09 17.74 9.93
N ASP A 150 -13.99 17.53 10.88
CA ASP A 150 -14.05 16.32 11.73
C ASP A 150 -14.85 15.16 11.15
N ASN A 151 -15.58 15.37 10.05
CA ASN A 151 -16.25 14.28 9.37
C ASN A 151 -15.23 13.33 8.72
N VAL A 152 -15.65 12.06 8.54
CA VAL A 152 -14.83 11.05 7.88
C VAL A 152 -14.74 11.37 6.40
N ALA A 153 -13.51 11.41 5.87
CA ALA A 153 -13.24 11.56 4.45
C ALA A 153 -13.10 10.21 3.76
N TYR A 154 -12.44 9.26 4.44
CA TYR A 154 -12.32 7.91 3.92
C TYR A 154 -12.12 6.88 5.04
N VAL A 155 -12.37 5.61 4.69
CA VAL A 155 -12.08 4.46 5.54
C VAL A 155 -11.01 3.61 4.86
N CYS A 156 -9.85 3.45 5.50
CA CYS A 156 -8.76 2.61 5.00
C CYS A 156 -8.67 1.34 5.84
N TYR A 157 -8.82 0.17 5.21
CA TYR A 157 -8.70 -1.11 5.90
C TYR A 157 -7.25 -1.56 5.98
N THR A 158 -6.80 -1.83 7.20
CA THR A 158 -5.48 -2.40 7.50
C THR A 158 -5.65 -3.80 8.10
N SER A 159 -4.56 -4.59 8.11
CA SER A 159 -4.54 -5.89 8.79
C SER A 159 -4.86 -5.73 10.29
N GLY A 160 -5.48 -6.73 10.88
CA GLY A 160 -5.91 -6.71 12.27
C GLY A 160 -5.32 -7.85 13.08
N SER A 161 -4.78 -7.56 14.27
CA SER A 161 -4.18 -8.55 15.17
C SER A 161 -5.16 -9.65 15.63
N THR A 162 -6.47 -9.45 15.47
CA THR A 162 -7.54 -10.39 15.86
C THR A 162 -8.02 -11.28 14.73
N GLY A 163 -7.32 -11.34 13.60
CA GLY A 163 -7.66 -12.19 12.46
C GLY A 163 -8.64 -11.59 11.45
N MET A 164 -9.14 -10.36 11.70
CA MET A 164 -10.03 -9.65 10.77
C MET A 164 -9.51 -8.24 10.54
N PRO A 165 -9.60 -7.72 9.30
CA PRO A 165 -9.14 -6.37 9.00
C PRO A 165 -9.89 -5.32 9.81
N LYS A 166 -9.22 -4.20 10.05
CA LYS A 166 -9.76 -3.06 10.80
C LYS A 166 -9.83 -1.83 9.90
N GLY A 167 -10.99 -1.19 9.79
CA GLY A 167 -11.20 0.03 9.03
C GLY A 167 -10.81 1.26 9.87
N VAL A 168 -9.85 2.04 9.40
CA VAL A 168 -9.42 3.29 10.02
C VAL A 168 -10.24 4.44 9.44
N ALA A 169 -10.99 5.16 10.27
CA ALA A 169 -11.83 6.28 9.87
C ALA A 169 -11.03 7.59 9.85
N VAL A 170 -10.52 7.96 8.67
CA VAL A 170 -9.70 9.16 8.47
C VAL A 170 -10.57 10.38 8.23
N ARG A 171 -10.26 11.50 8.92
CA ARG A 171 -11.03 12.74 8.86
C ARG A 171 -10.54 13.68 7.75
N HIS A 172 -11.40 14.58 7.28
CA HIS A 172 -11.01 15.63 6.33
C HIS A 172 -9.80 16.43 6.82
N ARG A 173 -9.78 16.85 8.10
CA ARG A 173 -8.66 17.63 8.67
C ARG A 173 -7.33 16.91 8.62
N GLY A 174 -7.32 15.58 8.75
CA GLY A 174 -6.09 14.78 8.64
C GLY A 174 -5.48 14.87 7.25
N VAL A 175 -6.31 14.77 6.21
CA VAL A 175 -5.87 14.92 4.82
C VAL A 175 -5.44 16.36 4.53
N VAL A 176 -6.20 17.34 4.97
CA VAL A 176 -5.87 18.76 4.77
C VAL A 176 -4.54 19.09 5.44
N ARG A 177 -4.33 18.64 6.71
CA ARG A 177 -3.05 18.78 7.42
C ARG A 177 -1.87 18.18 6.65
N LEU A 178 -2.09 17.00 6.02
CA LEU A 178 -1.05 16.31 5.27
C LEU A 178 -0.53 17.14 4.09
N VAL A 179 -1.38 17.94 3.44
CA VAL A 179 -1.07 18.57 2.16
C VAL A 179 -1.11 20.10 2.18
N GLN A 180 -1.28 20.71 3.37
CA GLN A 180 -1.24 22.18 3.53
C GLN A 180 -0.15 22.58 4.51
N ASP A 181 0.58 23.66 4.19
CA ASP A 181 1.65 24.25 5.01
C ASP A 181 2.74 23.25 5.47
N GLY A 182 2.94 22.14 4.72
CA GLY A 182 3.98 21.15 5.00
C GLY A 182 5.37 21.66 4.63
N ASP A 183 6.33 21.55 5.55
CA ASP A 183 7.74 21.91 5.34
C ASP A 183 8.59 20.77 4.76
N TYR A 184 7.98 19.60 4.55
CA TYR A 184 8.66 18.40 4.05
C TYR A 184 8.63 18.30 2.52
N ALA A 185 7.72 18.98 1.83
CA ALA A 185 7.57 18.96 0.38
C ALA A 185 7.02 20.30 -0.14
N SER A 186 7.37 20.67 -1.36
CA SER A 186 6.79 21.81 -2.05
C SER A 186 5.52 21.39 -2.78
N LEU A 187 4.36 21.72 -2.24
CA LEU A 187 3.06 21.38 -2.80
C LEU A 187 2.47 22.61 -3.48
N THR A 188 2.79 22.79 -4.76
CA THR A 188 2.36 23.96 -5.54
C THR A 188 1.75 23.55 -6.87
N SER A 189 1.09 24.49 -7.53
CA SER A 189 0.48 24.28 -8.85
C SER A 189 1.50 24.01 -9.97
N ASP A 190 2.78 24.19 -9.72
CA ASP A 190 3.84 23.95 -10.72
C ASP A 190 4.34 22.51 -10.70
N GLU A 191 3.79 21.70 -9.80
CA GLU A 191 4.15 20.31 -9.67
C GLU A 191 3.27 19.39 -10.56
N THR A 192 3.87 18.30 -10.98
CA THR A 192 3.18 17.19 -11.66
C THR A 192 3.39 15.93 -10.83
N PHE A 193 2.32 15.45 -10.22
CA PHE A 193 2.33 14.25 -9.39
C PHE A 193 2.06 13.01 -10.22
N LEU A 194 2.59 11.87 -9.80
CA LEU A 194 2.21 10.56 -10.31
C LEU A 194 1.32 9.84 -9.30
N GLN A 195 0.11 9.45 -9.71
CA GLN A 195 -0.74 8.54 -8.93
C GLN A 195 -0.31 7.10 -9.21
N LEU A 196 0.56 6.57 -8.39
CA LEU A 196 1.15 5.24 -8.50
C LEU A 196 0.63 4.29 -7.43
N CYS A 197 0.40 4.81 -6.23
CA CYS A 197 -0.04 4.05 -5.07
C CYS A 197 -1.49 3.57 -5.24
N SER A 198 -1.77 2.32 -4.85
CA SER A 198 -3.15 1.84 -4.79
C SER A 198 -3.95 2.64 -3.75
N LEU A 199 -5.23 2.95 -4.02
CA LEU A 199 -6.14 3.63 -3.08
C LEU A 199 -6.27 2.93 -1.73
N ARG A 200 -5.95 1.66 -1.66
CA ARG A 200 -5.93 0.84 -0.44
C ARG A 200 -4.87 1.29 0.56
N PHE A 201 -3.85 2.02 0.11
CA PHE A 201 -2.76 2.55 0.93
C PHE A 201 -2.92 4.06 1.08
N ASP A 202 -2.73 4.51 2.30
CA ASP A 202 -2.86 5.92 2.67
C ASP A 202 -1.91 6.89 1.94
N PRO A 203 -0.71 6.51 1.42
CA PRO A 203 0.06 7.44 0.60
C PRO A 203 -0.63 7.88 -0.70
N SER A 204 -1.64 7.12 -1.18
CA SER A 204 -2.50 7.60 -2.27
C SER A 204 -3.20 8.92 -1.94
N ALA A 205 -3.47 9.18 -0.65
CA ALA A 205 -4.04 10.46 -0.22
C ALA A 205 -3.05 11.61 -0.40
N PHE A 206 -1.75 11.37 -0.18
CA PHE A 206 -0.71 12.37 -0.49
C PHE A 206 -0.64 12.64 -2.00
N GLU A 207 -0.61 11.61 -2.84
CA GLU A 207 -0.54 11.76 -4.30
C GLU A 207 -1.75 12.53 -4.84
N ILE A 208 -2.97 12.12 -4.47
CA ILE A 208 -4.22 12.67 -5.01
C ILE A 208 -4.52 14.06 -4.41
N TRP A 209 -4.52 14.16 -3.11
CA TRP A 209 -4.91 15.42 -2.47
C TRP A 209 -3.77 16.42 -2.41
N GLY A 210 -2.51 15.96 -2.39
CA GLY A 210 -1.33 16.81 -2.54
C GLY A 210 -1.30 17.55 -3.88
N SER A 211 -1.75 16.90 -4.94
CA SER A 211 -1.91 17.54 -6.26
C SER A 211 -3.17 18.40 -6.34
N LEU A 212 -4.34 17.80 -6.14
CA LEU A 212 -5.62 18.44 -6.44
C LEU A 212 -5.97 19.62 -5.53
N LEU A 213 -5.54 19.61 -4.27
CA LEU A 213 -5.81 20.71 -3.33
C LEU A 213 -4.82 21.87 -3.44
N ASN A 214 -3.76 21.71 -4.27
CA ASN A 214 -2.74 22.74 -4.49
C ASN A 214 -2.67 23.21 -5.96
N GLY A 215 -3.65 22.83 -6.78
CA GLY A 215 -3.76 23.29 -8.17
C GLY A 215 -2.76 22.64 -9.13
N ALA A 216 -2.12 21.54 -8.74
CA ALA A 216 -1.17 20.76 -9.52
C ALA A 216 -1.85 19.76 -10.46
N CYS A 217 -1.08 19.17 -11.37
CA CYS A 217 -1.55 18.11 -12.25
C CYS A 217 -1.27 16.73 -11.60
N LEU A 218 -2.25 15.84 -11.61
CA LEU A 218 -2.13 14.44 -11.24
C LEU A 218 -2.11 13.56 -12.49
N VAL A 219 -0.97 12.97 -12.80
CA VAL A 219 -0.86 11.93 -13.82
C VAL A 219 -1.25 10.59 -13.21
N ILE A 220 -2.21 9.92 -13.80
CA ILE A 220 -2.67 8.61 -13.35
C ILE A 220 -1.84 7.55 -14.07
N TYR A 221 -1.12 6.71 -13.30
CA TYR A 221 -0.39 5.60 -13.88
C TYR A 221 -1.34 4.52 -14.37
N LYS A 222 -0.98 3.82 -15.47
CA LYS A 222 -1.78 2.72 -16.01
C LYS A 222 -2.07 1.63 -14.95
N PRO A 223 -3.17 0.87 -15.07
CA PRO A 223 -3.47 -0.25 -14.18
C PRO A 223 -2.35 -1.30 -14.15
N GLY A 224 -2.26 -2.04 -13.03
CA GLY A 224 -1.27 -3.09 -12.85
C GLY A 224 -0.05 -2.66 -12.03
N THR A 225 0.90 -3.58 -11.85
CA THR A 225 2.17 -3.36 -11.17
C THR A 225 3.16 -2.74 -12.14
N PRO A 226 3.85 -1.65 -11.80
CA PRO A 226 4.78 -0.99 -12.70
C PRO A 226 6.03 -1.83 -12.96
N ALA A 227 6.39 -2.02 -14.24
CA ALA A 227 7.74 -2.43 -14.60
C ALA A 227 8.67 -1.21 -14.52
N LEU A 228 9.93 -1.39 -14.09
CA LEU A 228 10.83 -0.25 -13.87
C LEU A 228 11.00 0.61 -15.11
N HIS A 229 11.21 -0.01 -16.29
CA HIS A 229 11.38 0.72 -17.56
C HIS A 229 10.10 1.47 -17.98
N GLU A 230 8.91 0.90 -17.76
CA GLU A 230 7.65 1.57 -18.06
C GLU A 230 7.41 2.75 -17.13
N LEU A 231 7.82 2.62 -15.86
CA LEU A 231 7.78 3.71 -14.90
C LEU A 231 8.76 4.81 -15.32
N ALA A 232 9.99 4.46 -15.71
CA ALA A 232 10.99 5.40 -16.21
C ALA A 232 10.48 6.18 -17.43
N GLU A 233 9.93 5.47 -18.43
CA GLU A 233 9.31 6.08 -19.61
C GLU A 233 8.17 7.05 -19.22
N CYS A 234 7.35 6.66 -18.24
CA CYS A 234 6.27 7.51 -17.75
C CYS A 234 6.80 8.78 -17.07
N LEU A 235 7.83 8.66 -16.21
CA LEU A 235 8.44 9.80 -15.53
C LEU A 235 8.95 10.85 -16.52
N GLU A 236 9.65 10.40 -17.56
CA GLU A 236 10.20 11.28 -18.59
C GLU A 236 9.10 11.88 -19.48
N LYS A 237 8.22 11.03 -20.06
CA LYS A 237 7.17 11.43 -20.99
C LYS A 237 6.20 12.42 -20.37
N GLU A 238 5.74 12.14 -19.17
CA GLU A 238 4.73 12.96 -18.48
C GLU A 238 5.35 14.09 -17.66
N LYS A 239 6.69 14.19 -17.61
CA LYS A 239 7.46 15.21 -16.89
C LYS A 239 7.08 15.27 -15.41
N ILE A 240 7.07 14.12 -14.77
CA ILE A 240 6.75 14.02 -13.34
C ILE A 240 7.79 14.79 -12.53
N THR A 241 7.34 15.60 -11.59
CA THR A 241 8.21 16.39 -10.70
C THR A 241 8.15 15.92 -9.26
N THR A 242 7.03 15.34 -8.83
CA THR A 242 6.82 14.84 -7.47
C THR A 242 6.38 13.38 -7.51
N LEU A 243 7.18 12.51 -6.89
CA LEU A 243 6.96 11.07 -6.88
C LEU A 243 7.06 10.51 -5.47
N TRP A 244 6.07 9.71 -5.08
CA TRP A 244 6.14 8.87 -3.88
C TRP A 244 6.28 7.40 -4.29
N MET A 245 7.14 6.66 -3.59
CA MET A 245 7.30 5.22 -3.80
C MET A 245 7.43 4.47 -2.48
N THR A 246 6.96 3.22 -2.45
CA THR A 246 7.32 2.30 -1.36
C THR A 246 8.82 2.08 -1.34
N THR A 247 9.38 1.83 -0.15
CA THR A 247 10.82 1.57 0.03
C THR A 247 11.35 0.51 -0.95
N GLY A 248 10.63 -0.61 -1.11
CA GLY A 248 11.05 -1.68 -2.01
C GLY A 248 11.12 -1.24 -3.48
N LEU A 249 10.12 -0.51 -3.97
CA LEU A 249 10.13 0.01 -5.34
C LEU A 249 11.21 1.08 -5.55
N LEU A 250 11.36 1.98 -4.56
CA LEU A 250 12.39 3.02 -4.57
C LEU A 250 13.80 2.43 -4.65
N HIS A 251 14.11 1.45 -3.80
CA HIS A 251 15.43 0.80 -3.81
C HIS A 251 15.75 0.16 -5.15
N ARG A 252 14.77 -0.53 -5.76
CA ARG A 252 14.94 -1.16 -7.07
C ARG A 252 15.10 -0.15 -8.19
N MET A 253 14.38 0.98 -8.13
CA MET A 253 14.54 2.06 -9.08
C MET A 253 15.95 2.66 -9.01
N ILE A 254 16.46 2.88 -7.79
CA ILE A 254 17.83 3.38 -7.58
C ILE A 254 18.89 2.40 -8.08
N ASP A 255 18.69 1.09 -7.86
CA ASP A 255 19.66 0.08 -8.29
C ASP A 255 19.58 -0.20 -9.79
N GLY A 256 18.38 -0.26 -10.36
CA GLY A 256 18.15 -0.66 -11.75
C GLY A 256 18.18 0.50 -12.76
N ASP A 257 17.68 1.69 -12.37
CA ASP A 257 17.55 2.84 -13.28
C ASP A 257 17.54 4.18 -12.52
N LEU A 258 18.67 4.50 -11.89
CA LEU A 258 18.83 5.76 -11.16
C LEU A 258 18.67 6.99 -12.08
N GLU A 259 19.02 6.88 -13.37
CA GLU A 259 19.01 8.01 -14.31
C GLU A 259 17.60 8.56 -14.53
N SER A 260 16.59 7.71 -14.51
CA SER A 260 15.20 8.09 -14.69
C SER A 260 14.66 9.03 -13.59
N LEU A 261 15.32 9.07 -12.42
CA LEU A 261 14.96 9.97 -11.32
C LEU A 261 15.46 11.41 -11.53
N GLY A 262 16.33 11.65 -12.53
CA GLY A 262 16.97 12.95 -12.74
C GLY A 262 16.02 14.09 -13.15
N GLY A 263 14.81 13.78 -13.61
CA GLY A 263 13.78 14.77 -13.96
C GLY A 263 12.90 15.21 -12.78
N LEU A 264 13.01 14.53 -11.64
CA LEU A 264 12.21 14.84 -10.45
C LEU A 264 12.74 16.07 -9.73
N ARG A 265 11.84 16.80 -9.07
CA ARG A 265 12.18 17.83 -8.08
C ARG A 265 12.09 17.29 -6.67
N GLN A 266 11.19 16.34 -6.44
CA GLN A 266 10.88 15.76 -5.14
C GLN A 266 10.67 14.26 -5.25
N LEU A 267 11.37 13.52 -4.42
CA LEU A 267 11.30 12.07 -4.31
C LEU A 267 11.01 11.70 -2.86
N LEU A 268 9.83 11.17 -2.61
CA LEU A 268 9.42 10.71 -1.30
C LEU A 268 9.43 9.19 -1.26
N GLY A 269 9.93 8.62 -0.19
CA GLY A 269 9.91 7.17 0.03
C GLY A 269 9.45 6.84 1.45
N GLY A 270 8.92 5.65 1.65
CA GLY A 270 8.46 5.24 2.96
C GLY A 270 7.81 3.87 2.98
N GLY A 271 7.23 3.54 4.14
CA GLY A 271 6.62 2.25 4.37
C GLY A 271 7.53 1.28 5.11
N GLU A 272 8.84 1.30 4.84
CA GLU A 272 9.88 0.52 5.51
C GLU A 272 11.14 1.36 5.71
N ALA A 273 12.14 0.82 6.42
CA ALA A 273 13.41 1.51 6.59
C ALA A 273 14.11 1.71 5.23
N LEU A 274 14.49 2.94 4.94
CA LEU A 274 15.27 3.27 3.75
C LEU A 274 16.74 2.84 3.93
N SER A 275 17.37 2.39 2.83
CA SER A 275 18.78 2.06 2.80
C SER A 275 19.65 3.32 2.78
N PRO A 276 20.51 3.57 3.80
CA PRO A 276 21.39 4.72 3.79
C PRO A 276 22.34 4.74 2.59
N VAL A 277 22.78 3.58 2.14
CA VAL A 277 23.67 3.46 0.97
C VAL A 277 23.00 3.97 -0.28
N LEU A 278 21.75 3.55 -0.53
CA LEU A 278 20.99 3.96 -1.71
C LEU A 278 20.57 5.43 -1.65
N ILE A 279 20.09 5.89 -0.51
CA ILE A 279 19.72 7.30 -0.32
C ILE A 279 20.92 8.23 -0.49
N ASN A 280 22.08 7.87 0.06
CA ASN A 280 23.33 8.60 -0.13
C ASN A 280 23.79 8.59 -1.59
N ARG A 281 23.50 7.54 -2.36
CA ARG A 281 23.77 7.46 -3.80
C ARG A 281 22.90 8.44 -4.56
N VAL A 282 21.59 8.51 -4.28
CA VAL A 282 20.66 9.49 -4.87
C VAL A 282 21.13 10.92 -4.56
N HIS A 283 21.36 11.24 -3.29
CA HIS A 283 21.77 12.56 -2.84
C HIS A 283 23.09 13.04 -3.49
N ARG A 284 24.05 12.14 -3.70
CA ARG A 284 25.31 12.47 -4.39
C ARG A 284 25.13 12.69 -5.89
N THR A 285 24.22 11.93 -6.53
CA THR A 285 24.00 12.02 -7.98
C THR A 285 23.14 13.23 -8.32
N TYR A 286 22.15 13.53 -7.48
CA TYR A 286 21.19 14.62 -7.67
C TYR A 286 21.10 15.49 -6.41
N PRO A 287 22.07 16.37 -6.16
CA PRO A 287 22.11 17.16 -4.93
C PRO A 287 20.96 18.18 -4.79
N ASP A 288 20.32 18.56 -5.90
CA ASP A 288 19.16 19.47 -5.92
C ASP A 288 17.82 18.74 -5.78
N LEU A 289 17.79 17.40 -5.88
CA LEU A 289 16.59 16.61 -5.69
C LEU A 289 16.22 16.54 -4.20
N LEU A 290 15.02 17.02 -3.86
CA LEU A 290 14.50 16.89 -2.51
C LEU A 290 14.16 15.42 -2.24
N VAL A 291 14.94 14.76 -1.39
CA VAL A 291 14.68 13.37 -0.97
C VAL A 291 14.09 13.38 0.44
N VAL A 292 12.96 12.68 0.60
CA VAL A 292 12.20 12.66 1.85
C VAL A 292 11.89 11.24 2.28
N ASN A 293 12.21 10.91 3.52
CA ASN A 293 11.70 9.72 4.20
C ASN A 293 10.40 10.06 4.91
N GLY A 294 9.26 9.58 4.39
CA GLY A 294 7.94 9.76 4.97
C GLY A 294 7.60 8.58 5.89
N TYR A 295 7.27 8.88 7.14
CA TYR A 295 6.94 7.89 8.16
C TYR A 295 5.61 8.20 8.83
N GLY A 296 4.78 7.17 9.02
CA GLY A 296 3.54 7.24 9.79
C GLY A 296 2.70 5.97 9.68
N PRO A 297 1.75 5.79 10.61
CA PRO A 297 0.68 4.80 10.51
C PRO A 297 -0.57 5.43 9.86
N THR A 298 -1.43 4.60 9.30
CA THR A 298 -2.72 5.01 8.73
C THR A 298 -3.62 5.72 9.76
N GLU A 299 -3.49 5.36 11.01
CA GLU A 299 -4.21 5.95 12.15
C GLU A 299 -3.84 7.42 12.43
N ASP A 300 -2.76 7.92 11.81
CA ASP A 300 -2.36 9.34 11.84
C ASP A 300 -2.24 9.95 10.43
N THR A 301 -3.06 9.47 9.52
CA THR A 301 -3.21 9.98 8.15
C THR A 301 -1.88 10.11 7.41
N CYS A 302 -1.32 8.97 7.01
CA CYS A 302 -0.15 8.81 6.15
C CYS A 302 1.18 9.20 6.82
N PHE A 303 1.53 10.50 6.89
CA PHE A 303 2.79 10.94 7.47
C PHE A 303 2.58 11.57 8.85
N THR A 304 3.29 11.04 9.81
CA THR A 304 3.40 11.55 11.19
C THR A 304 4.66 12.37 11.35
N SER A 305 5.74 11.91 10.71
CA SER A 305 7.02 12.63 10.62
C SER A 305 7.64 12.46 9.24
N CYS A 306 8.49 13.41 8.87
CA CYS A 306 9.26 13.38 7.64
C CYS A 306 10.71 13.76 7.90
N HIS A 307 11.63 13.06 7.24
CA HIS A 307 13.05 13.41 7.23
C HIS A 307 13.46 13.88 5.85
N VAL A 308 13.77 15.18 5.74
CA VAL A 308 14.34 15.76 4.51
C VAL A 308 15.85 15.52 4.52
N VAL A 309 16.36 14.80 3.53
CA VAL A 309 17.77 14.46 3.39
C VAL A 309 18.50 15.69 2.82
N LYS A 310 19.13 16.49 3.69
CA LYS A 310 19.91 17.67 3.33
C LYS A 310 21.41 17.40 3.26
N GLU A 311 21.85 16.34 3.93
CA GLU A 311 23.24 15.92 4.06
C GLU A 311 23.28 14.39 3.99
N PRO A 312 24.44 13.78 3.66
CA PRO A 312 24.58 12.34 3.67
C PRO A 312 24.15 11.75 5.04
N VAL A 313 23.28 10.76 5.01
CA VAL A 313 22.81 10.07 6.22
C VAL A 313 23.87 9.08 6.71
N GLY A 314 23.85 8.79 8.03
CA GLY A 314 24.78 7.88 8.69
C GLY A 314 24.42 6.39 8.54
N GLU A 315 24.39 5.67 9.67
CA GLU A 315 24.06 4.23 9.69
C GLU A 315 22.59 3.94 9.40
N THR A 316 21.71 4.91 9.68
CA THR A 316 20.27 4.82 9.44
C THR A 316 19.77 6.06 8.69
N VAL A 317 18.63 5.95 8.01
CA VAL A 317 17.87 7.12 7.55
C VAL A 317 16.84 7.41 8.63
N PRO A 318 16.94 8.57 9.31
CA PRO A 318 15.99 8.93 10.36
C PRO A 318 14.56 8.99 9.85
N ILE A 319 13.59 8.87 10.76
CA ILE A 319 12.16 9.11 10.45
C ILE A 319 11.80 10.61 10.59
N GLY A 320 12.73 11.43 11.03
CA GLY A 320 12.65 12.87 10.93
C GLY A 320 11.94 13.55 12.09
N ARG A 321 11.18 14.61 11.75
CA ARG A 321 10.44 15.44 12.69
C ARG A 321 8.95 15.40 12.38
N GLU A 322 8.16 15.81 13.35
CA GLU A 322 6.72 15.97 13.19
C GLU A 322 6.37 16.82 11.95
N VAL A 323 5.35 16.40 11.22
CA VAL A 323 4.75 17.24 10.18
C VAL A 323 3.79 18.26 10.81
N THR A 324 3.38 19.24 10.02
CA THR A 324 2.47 20.32 10.47
C THR A 324 1.31 19.79 11.33
N ASP A 325 1.00 20.50 12.41
CA ASP A 325 -0.10 20.23 13.35
C ASP A 325 -0.12 18.80 13.93
N THR A 326 1.08 18.27 14.17
CA THR A 326 1.33 16.96 14.79
C THR A 326 2.25 17.14 15.98
N ARG A 327 2.03 16.38 17.04
CA ARG A 327 2.89 16.29 18.21
C ARG A 327 3.38 14.87 18.37
N LEU A 328 4.66 14.71 18.67
CA LEU A 328 5.32 13.42 18.86
C LEU A 328 5.84 13.29 20.27
N TYR A 329 5.49 12.22 20.94
CA TYR A 329 5.95 11.91 22.28
C TYR A 329 6.74 10.61 22.25
N VAL A 330 7.91 10.60 22.90
CA VAL A 330 8.71 9.41 23.15
C VAL A 330 8.62 9.11 24.62
N LEU A 331 7.86 8.05 24.97
CA LEU A 331 7.45 7.79 26.36
C LEU A 331 7.93 6.40 26.83
N ASP A 332 8.06 6.27 28.15
CA ASP A 332 8.27 5.00 28.83
C ASP A 332 6.95 4.23 29.04
N GLU A 333 7.02 3.11 29.76
CA GLU A 333 5.86 2.27 30.10
C GLU A 333 4.85 2.94 31.04
N ASN A 334 5.25 4.02 31.74
CA ASN A 334 4.41 4.82 32.63
C ASN A 334 3.81 6.04 31.93
N LEU A 335 4.01 6.19 30.62
CA LEU A 335 3.64 7.35 29.82
C LEU A 335 4.38 8.64 30.23
N GLU A 336 5.60 8.53 30.79
CA GLU A 336 6.45 9.66 31.10
C GLU A 336 7.48 9.87 29.97
N PRO A 337 7.81 11.13 29.62
CA PRO A 337 8.79 11.40 28.57
C PRO A 337 10.17 10.86 28.92
N VAL A 338 10.79 10.15 27.97
CA VAL A 338 12.19 9.72 28.12
C VAL A 338 13.16 10.84 27.72
N PRO A 339 14.37 10.90 28.33
CA PRO A 339 15.41 11.87 27.91
C PRO A 339 15.82 11.70 26.45
N ASP A 340 16.26 12.79 25.82
CA ASP A 340 16.85 12.74 24.47
C ASP A 340 18.03 11.75 24.43
N GLY A 341 18.10 10.96 23.38
CA GLY A 341 19.07 9.87 23.21
C GLY A 341 18.64 8.53 23.76
N GLU A 342 17.65 8.47 24.64
CA GLU A 342 17.12 7.21 25.17
C GLU A 342 15.99 6.66 24.30
N TRP A 343 15.87 5.32 24.29
CA TRP A 343 14.83 4.61 23.53
C TRP A 343 13.52 4.57 24.32
N GLY A 344 12.41 4.94 23.65
CA GLY A 344 11.08 4.87 24.20
C GLY A 344 10.04 4.51 23.13
N LEU A 345 8.78 4.46 23.52
CA LEU A 345 7.64 4.18 22.65
C LEU A 345 7.15 5.47 22.01
N LEU A 346 6.85 5.41 20.73
CA LEU A 346 6.34 6.55 19.96
C LEU A 346 4.82 6.65 20.09
N TYR A 347 4.38 7.84 20.47
CA TYR A 347 2.99 8.27 20.44
C TYR A 347 2.85 9.52 19.57
N THR A 348 1.69 9.66 18.93
CA THR A 348 1.36 10.83 18.12
C THR A 348 0.02 11.45 18.53
N SER A 349 -0.09 12.76 18.40
CA SER A 349 -1.29 13.54 18.69
C SER A 349 -1.44 14.66 17.67
N GLY A 350 -2.65 15.21 17.50
CA GLY A 350 -2.91 16.32 16.59
C GLY A 350 -3.99 16.06 15.56
N SER A 351 -4.05 16.94 14.56
CA SER A 351 -5.10 16.90 13.52
C SER A 351 -5.03 15.70 12.60
N GLY A 352 -3.86 15.06 12.49
CA GLY A 352 -3.65 13.84 11.70
C GLY A 352 -4.37 12.62 12.24
N LEU A 353 -4.69 12.58 13.55
CA LEU A 353 -5.32 11.41 14.15
C LEU A 353 -6.64 11.06 13.48
N ALA A 354 -6.81 9.79 13.11
CA ALA A 354 -8.08 9.23 12.70
C ALA A 354 -9.12 9.31 13.84
N ARG A 355 -10.40 9.21 13.50
CA ARG A 355 -11.47 9.14 14.50
C ARG A 355 -11.31 7.89 15.38
N GLY A 356 -10.90 6.78 14.80
CA GLY A 356 -10.71 5.48 15.40
C GLY A 356 -11.00 4.37 14.41
N TYR A 357 -11.27 3.17 14.91
CA TYR A 357 -11.58 2.00 14.09
C TYR A 357 -13.09 1.81 13.95
N VAL A 358 -13.56 1.70 12.71
CA VAL A 358 -14.97 1.53 12.36
C VAL A 358 -15.55 0.31 13.05
N GLY A 359 -16.65 0.49 13.80
CA GLY A 359 -17.35 -0.58 14.51
C GLY A 359 -16.53 -1.30 15.60
N ARG A 360 -15.38 -0.75 16.02
CA ARG A 360 -14.46 -1.36 17.00
C ARG A 360 -14.16 -0.41 18.17
N PRO A 361 -15.14 -0.05 19.02
CA PRO A 361 -14.95 0.95 20.08
C PRO A 361 -13.93 0.51 21.14
N ALA A 362 -13.89 -0.78 21.51
CA ALA A 362 -12.91 -1.29 22.47
C ALA A 362 -11.47 -1.17 21.94
N LEU A 363 -11.22 -1.57 20.69
CA LEU A 363 -9.90 -1.44 20.07
C LEU A 363 -9.52 0.05 19.90
N THR A 364 -10.50 0.90 19.60
CA THR A 364 -10.26 2.35 19.53
C THR A 364 -9.80 2.89 20.88
N ALA A 365 -10.49 2.54 21.98
CA ALA A 365 -10.13 3.00 23.30
C ALA A 365 -8.77 2.46 23.79
N ASP A 366 -8.38 1.27 23.33
CA ASP A 366 -7.07 0.66 23.64
C ASP A 366 -5.89 1.38 22.96
N ARG A 367 -6.11 1.93 21.77
CA ARG A 367 -5.04 2.54 20.97
C ARG A 367 -5.06 4.05 20.92
N PHE A 368 -6.23 4.67 20.99
CA PHE A 368 -6.42 6.13 21.03
C PHE A 368 -6.68 6.57 22.46
N LEU A 369 -5.60 6.83 23.16
CA LEU A 369 -5.59 7.17 24.59
C LEU A 369 -5.89 8.66 24.82
N PRO A 370 -6.35 9.08 25.99
CA PRO A 370 -6.29 10.51 26.36
C PRO A 370 -4.86 11.03 26.31
N ASP A 371 -4.67 12.23 25.76
CA ASP A 371 -3.36 12.90 25.74
C ASP A 371 -3.09 13.51 27.13
N PRO A 372 -2.08 13.03 27.88
CA PRO A 372 -1.78 13.56 29.22
C PRO A 372 -1.14 14.96 29.20
N PHE A 373 -0.65 15.40 28.02
CA PHE A 373 0.05 16.66 27.85
C PHE A 373 -0.86 17.77 27.30
N GLU A 374 -1.98 17.39 26.63
CA GLU A 374 -2.91 18.30 26.00
C GLU A 374 -4.36 17.99 26.42
N SER A 375 -4.93 18.85 27.24
CA SER A 375 -6.27 18.64 27.82
C SER A 375 -7.36 18.54 26.74
N GLY A 376 -8.14 17.47 26.78
CA GLY A 376 -9.25 17.23 25.87
C GLY A 376 -8.85 16.59 24.53
N GLU A 377 -7.55 16.41 24.27
CA GLU A 377 -7.02 15.77 23.08
C GLU A 377 -6.79 14.26 23.30
N ARG A 378 -6.48 13.58 22.22
CA ARG A 378 -6.10 12.16 22.23
C ARG A 378 -4.73 11.98 21.63
N MET A 379 -4.04 10.93 22.06
CA MET A 379 -2.83 10.42 21.42
C MET A 379 -3.02 8.99 20.95
N TYR A 380 -2.31 8.60 19.90
CA TYR A 380 -2.30 7.25 19.36
C TYR A 380 -0.99 6.53 19.67
N SER A 381 -1.10 5.31 20.20
CA SER A 381 0.05 4.43 20.47
C SER A 381 0.47 3.72 19.17
N ILE A 382 1.60 4.14 18.59
CA ILE A 382 2.10 3.60 17.32
C ILE A 382 2.65 2.18 17.51
N GLY A 383 3.32 1.93 18.64
CA GLY A 383 3.97 0.67 18.96
C GLY A 383 5.39 0.54 18.42
N ASP A 384 5.95 1.63 17.91
CA ASP A 384 7.32 1.70 17.42
C ASP A 384 8.27 2.22 18.51
N VAL A 385 9.50 1.66 18.54
CA VAL A 385 10.56 2.06 19.45
C VAL A 385 11.46 3.05 18.73
N VAL A 386 11.55 4.26 19.29
CA VAL A 386 12.31 5.37 18.71
C VAL A 386 13.15 6.07 19.78
N ARG A 387 14.09 6.89 19.33
CA ARG A 387 14.76 7.87 20.20
C ARG A 387 14.83 9.21 19.51
N ARG A 388 14.89 10.27 20.30
CA ARG A 388 15.12 11.63 19.83
C ARG A 388 16.63 11.91 19.84
N ILE A 389 17.16 12.23 18.66
CA ILE A 389 18.57 12.60 18.49
C ILE A 389 18.70 14.10 18.31
N ASP A 390 19.94 14.58 18.11
CA ASP A 390 20.25 16.01 18.00
C ASP A 390 19.28 16.78 17.10
N GLY A 391 18.87 17.95 17.59
CA GLY A 391 17.93 18.82 16.89
C GLY A 391 16.48 18.32 16.87
N GLY A 392 16.10 17.34 17.68
CA GLY A 392 14.72 16.84 17.76
C GLY A 392 14.31 15.85 16.68
N VAL A 393 15.27 15.34 15.90
CA VAL A 393 15.04 14.32 14.87
C VAL A 393 14.82 12.97 15.52
N LEU A 394 13.84 12.19 15.02
CA LEU A 394 13.57 10.83 15.49
C LEU A 394 14.31 9.77 14.68
N GLU A 395 14.90 8.84 15.39
CA GLU A 395 15.51 7.62 14.86
C GLU A 395 14.67 6.40 15.24
N PHE A 396 14.40 5.52 14.27
CA PHE A 396 13.61 4.30 14.44
C PHE A 396 14.52 3.09 14.70
N ARG A 397 14.12 2.23 15.64
CA ARG A 397 14.84 1.00 15.96
C ARG A 397 14.09 -0.27 15.55
N GLY A 398 12.76 -0.26 15.67
CA GLY A 398 11.92 -1.44 15.43
C GLY A 398 10.57 -1.33 16.12
N ARG A 399 9.85 -2.44 16.16
CA ARG A 399 8.54 -2.52 16.80
C ARG A 399 8.57 -3.32 18.10
N LEU A 400 7.66 -2.98 19.01
CA LEU A 400 7.45 -3.75 20.23
C LEU A 400 6.59 -4.99 19.97
N ASP A 401 5.70 -4.94 18.97
CA ASP A 401 4.78 -6.01 18.61
C ASP A 401 5.27 -6.86 17.41
N ASP A 402 4.50 -7.90 17.09
CA ASP A 402 4.78 -8.84 15.98
C ASP A 402 4.35 -8.31 14.60
N GLN A 403 3.95 -7.04 14.50
CA GLN A 403 3.60 -6.43 13.23
C GLN A 403 4.84 -6.23 12.36
N VAL A 404 4.72 -6.58 11.08
CA VAL A 404 5.82 -6.44 10.12
C VAL A 404 5.38 -5.61 8.92
N LYS A 405 6.36 -5.01 8.26
CA LYS A 405 6.16 -4.40 6.94
C LYS A 405 6.95 -5.23 5.93
N ILE A 406 6.32 -5.63 4.82
CA ILE A 406 6.92 -6.43 3.74
C ILE A 406 6.40 -5.88 2.41
N ASP A 407 7.31 -5.48 1.52
CA ASP A 407 7.00 -4.87 0.22
C ASP A 407 6.04 -3.64 0.36
N GLY A 408 6.15 -2.89 1.47
CA GLY A 408 5.29 -1.75 1.82
C GLY A 408 3.96 -2.13 2.47
N TYR A 409 3.61 -3.41 2.57
CA TYR A 409 2.39 -3.88 3.22
C TYR A 409 2.57 -3.98 4.73
N ARG A 410 1.67 -3.40 5.50
CA ARG A 410 1.57 -3.57 6.95
C ARG A 410 0.83 -4.88 7.25
N ILE A 411 1.52 -5.87 7.80
CA ILE A 411 1.02 -7.22 8.02
C ILE A 411 1.01 -7.54 9.51
N GLU A 412 -0.16 -7.90 10.01
CA GLU A 412 -0.32 -8.51 11.34
C GLU A 412 -0.15 -10.01 11.19
N LEU A 413 0.93 -10.56 11.73
CA LEU A 413 1.18 -12.01 11.68
C LEU A 413 0.04 -12.80 12.32
N GLY A 414 -0.59 -12.22 13.36
CA GLY A 414 -1.76 -12.79 14.05
C GLY A 414 -2.97 -13.01 13.14
N GLU A 415 -3.16 -12.22 12.08
CA GLU A 415 -4.26 -12.42 11.13
C GLU A 415 -4.09 -13.74 10.35
N ILE A 416 -2.87 -14.00 9.88
CA ILE A 416 -2.57 -15.23 9.16
C ILE A 416 -2.65 -16.44 10.11
N GLN A 417 -2.14 -16.29 11.34
CA GLN A 417 -2.21 -17.33 12.37
C GLN A 417 -3.66 -17.68 12.72
N ALA A 418 -4.54 -16.68 12.84
CA ALA A 418 -5.95 -16.88 13.14
C ALA A 418 -6.68 -17.63 12.01
N VAL A 419 -6.38 -17.32 10.75
CA VAL A 419 -6.94 -18.04 9.59
C VAL A 419 -6.49 -19.50 9.61
N LEU A 420 -5.18 -19.77 9.81
CA LEU A 420 -4.65 -21.13 9.87
C LEU A 420 -5.21 -21.91 11.07
N GLY A 421 -5.17 -21.31 12.28
CA GLY A 421 -5.65 -21.93 13.52
C GLY A 421 -7.16 -22.15 13.58
N GLY A 422 -7.93 -21.45 12.72
CA GLY A 422 -9.38 -21.65 12.58
C GLY A 422 -9.76 -22.86 11.72
N LEU A 423 -8.78 -23.54 11.09
CA LEU A 423 -9.03 -24.72 10.26
C LEU A 423 -9.05 -25.99 11.13
N PRO A 424 -10.01 -26.90 10.91
CA PRO A 424 -10.16 -28.11 11.74
C PRO A 424 -8.96 -29.06 11.65
N GLU A 425 -8.17 -28.98 10.58
CA GLU A 425 -6.96 -29.77 10.37
C GLU A 425 -5.75 -29.26 11.17
N VAL A 426 -5.81 -28.05 11.74
CA VAL A 426 -4.71 -27.38 12.43
C VAL A 426 -4.95 -27.36 13.93
N LYS A 427 -4.00 -27.90 14.68
CA LYS A 427 -3.98 -27.83 16.14
C LYS A 427 -3.39 -26.50 16.62
N GLU A 428 -2.27 -26.11 16.03
CA GLU A 428 -1.53 -24.90 16.39
C GLU A 428 -0.87 -24.31 15.13
N ALA A 429 -0.80 -22.99 15.02
CA ALA A 429 -0.09 -22.30 13.95
C ALA A 429 0.69 -21.12 14.50
N VAL A 430 1.89 -20.90 13.96
CA VAL A 430 2.73 -19.73 14.23
C VAL A 430 3.24 -19.20 12.91
N VAL A 431 3.15 -17.88 12.72
CA VAL A 431 3.68 -17.19 11.55
C VAL A 431 4.80 -16.24 11.99
N VAL A 432 5.89 -16.26 11.25
CA VAL A 432 7.04 -15.37 11.50
C VAL A 432 7.47 -14.70 10.20
N ALA A 433 8.02 -13.49 10.33
CA ALA A 433 8.80 -12.90 9.25
C ALA A 433 10.26 -13.31 9.41
N ARG A 434 10.87 -13.75 8.34
CA ARG A 434 12.28 -14.11 8.25
C ARG A 434 12.98 -13.23 7.21
N ASP A 435 14.27 -13.01 7.39
CA ASP A 435 15.04 -12.46 6.30
C ASP A 435 15.05 -13.49 5.16
N GLY A 436 14.69 -13.04 3.97
CA GLY A 436 14.69 -13.87 2.77
C GLY A 436 16.13 -14.18 2.33
N LEU A 437 16.27 -15.08 1.37
CA LEU A 437 17.58 -15.40 0.81
C LEU A 437 18.19 -14.23 0.03
N THR A 438 17.32 -13.32 -0.48
CA THR A 438 17.75 -12.04 -1.06
C THR A 438 18.01 -11.03 0.07
N PRO A 439 19.21 -10.43 0.17
CA PRO A 439 19.55 -9.48 1.21
C PRO A 439 18.55 -8.30 1.29
N GLY A 440 18.11 -8.00 2.51
CA GLY A 440 17.19 -6.90 2.79
C GLY A 440 15.71 -7.18 2.49
N ARG A 441 15.37 -8.39 2.03
CA ARG A 441 13.98 -8.83 1.78
C ARG A 441 13.49 -9.73 2.90
N LYS A 442 12.31 -9.43 3.45
CA LYS A 442 11.61 -10.30 4.41
C LYS A 442 10.58 -11.17 3.70
N VAL A 443 10.38 -12.38 4.21
CA VAL A 443 9.36 -13.32 3.78
C VAL A 443 8.56 -13.84 4.96
N LEU A 444 7.31 -14.20 4.73
CA LEU A 444 6.45 -14.85 5.72
C LEU A 444 6.68 -16.35 5.69
N VAL A 445 6.81 -16.97 6.86
CA VAL A 445 6.89 -18.43 7.02
C VAL A 445 5.87 -18.84 8.07
N ALA A 446 5.00 -19.79 7.71
CA ALA A 446 4.04 -20.39 8.64
C ALA A 446 4.55 -21.76 9.11
N PHE A 447 4.51 -22.00 10.42
CA PHE A 447 4.77 -23.29 11.04
C PHE A 447 3.44 -23.81 11.60
N VAL A 448 3.10 -25.07 11.32
CA VAL A 448 1.79 -25.64 11.65
C VAL A 448 1.95 -27.00 12.30
N VAL A 449 1.26 -27.20 13.42
CA VAL A 449 1.10 -28.51 14.06
C VAL A 449 -0.26 -29.05 13.66
N PRO A 450 -0.35 -30.21 12.97
CA PRO A 450 -1.64 -30.77 12.55
C PRO A 450 -2.46 -31.31 13.72
N ALA A 451 -3.80 -31.28 13.61
CA ALA A 451 -4.70 -31.85 14.60
C ALA A 451 -4.72 -33.39 14.61
N GLY A 452 -4.09 -34.00 13.61
CA GLY A 452 -3.97 -35.46 13.43
C GLY A 452 -3.27 -35.78 12.12
N LYS A 453 -3.31 -37.02 11.67
CA LYS A 453 -2.80 -37.35 10.32
C LYS A 453 -3.74 -36.78 9.26
N VAL A 454 -3.27 -35.80 8.53
CA VAL A 454 -3.98 -35.16 7.40
C VAL A 454 -3.18 -35.39 6.13
N ASP A 455 -3.81 -36.04 5.16
CA ASP A 455 -3.19 -36.20 3.84
C ASP A 455 -3.20 -34.87 3.08
N ARG A 456 -2.04 -34.49 2.52
CA ARG A 456 -1.87 -33.27 1.76
C ARG A 456 -2.30 -32.02 2.56
N LEU A 457 -1.80 -31.87 3.80
CA LEU A 457 -2.16 -30.73 4.66
C LEU A 457 -1.81 -29.39 4.03
N VAL A 458 -0.56 -29.20 3.58
CA VAL A 458 -0.07 -27.92 3.05
C VAL A 458 -0.93 -27.38 1.89
N PRO A 459 -1.30 -28.19 0.87
CA PRO A 459 -2.22 -27.76 -0.19
C PRO A 459 -3.55 -27.23 0.32
N ARG A 460 -4.14 -27.91 1.28
CA ARG A 460 -5.43 -27.48 1.88
C ARG A 460 -5.30 -26.15 2.59
N LEU A 461 -4.18 -25.95 3.32
CA LEU A 461 -3.91 -24.70 3.99
C LEU A 461 -3.71 -23.55 2.98
N ARG A 462 -3.00 -23.80 1.86
CA ARG A 462 -2.83 -22.82 0.79
C ARG A 462 -4.17 -22.40 0.19
N VAL A 463 -5.03 -23.38 -0.17
CA VAL A 463 -6.38 -23.09 -0.68
C VAL A 463 -7.18 -22.23 0.29
N ALA A 464 -7.14 -22.55 1.59
CA ALA A 464 -7.86 -21.77 2.60
C ALA A 464 -7.30 -20.34 2.73
N LEU A 465 -5.98 -20.18 2.68
CA LEU A 465 -5.35 -18.86 2.69
C LEU A 465 -5.74 -18.04 1.46
N HIS A 466 -5.72 -18.63 0.27
CA HIS A 466 -6.14 -17.98 -0.98
C HIS A 466 -7.59 -17.49 -0.95
N GLN A 467 -8.47 -18.24 -0.30
CA GLN A 467 -9.88 -17.86 -0.17
C GLN A 467 -10.13 -16.74 0.83
N LYS A 468 -9.28 -16.61 1.87
CA LYS A 468 -9.53 -15.74 3.02
C LYS A 468 -8.62 -14.53 3.12
N LEU A 469 -7.42 -14.61 2.57
CA LEU A 469 -6.40 -13.56 2.68
C LEU A 469 -5.93 -13.06 1.31
N PRO A 470 -5.58 -11.76 1.21
CA PRO A 470 -4.95 -11.24 0.01
C PRO A 470 -3.54 -11.81 -0.16
N ARG A 471 -3.06 -11.89 -1.41
CA ARG A 471 -1.80 -12.57 -1.77
C ARG A 471 -0.58 -12.11 -0.98
N TYR A 472 -0.45 -10.80 -0.68
CA TYR A 472 0.70 -10.28 0.07
C TYR A 472 0.79 -10.82 1.53
N MET A 473 -0.27 -11.46 2.03
CA MET A 473 -0.30 -12.11 3.35
C MET A 473 -0.03 -13.63 3.26
N HIS A 474 0.18 -14.18 2.07
CA HIS A 474 0.43 -15.61 1.93
C HIS A 474 1.88 -15.93 2.34
N PRO A 475 2.09 -16.92 3.25
CA PRO A 475 3.43 -17.38 3.58
C PRO A 475 4.14 -17.98 2.37
N ALA A 476 5.43 -17.62 2.20
CA ALA A 476 6.31 -18.20 1.21
C ALA A 476 6.54 -19.71 1.47
N ALA A 477 6.50 -20.10 2.74
CA ALA A 477 6.58 -21.50 3.13
C ALA A 477 5.60 -21.82 4.25
N ILE A 478 5.00 -23.03 4.20
CA ILE A 478 4.16 -23.61 5.27
C ILE A 478 4.84 -24.91 5.71
N VAL A 479 5.33 -24.93 6.94
CA VAL A 479 6.13 -26.03 7.48
C VAL A 479 5.32 -26.82 8.48
N GLU A 480 5.14 -28.11 8.21
CA GLU A 480 4.51 -29.04 9.15
C GLU A 480 5.50 -29.46 10.23
N MET A 481 5.05 -29.42 11.49
CA MET A 481 5.86 -29.79 12.66
C MET A 481 5.07 -30.76 13.54
N ASP A 482 5.73 -31.70 14.17
CA ASP A 482 5.12 -32.60 15.16
C ASP A 482 4.70 -31.84 16.43
N ALA A 483 5.51 -30.88 16.87
CA ALA A 483 5.24 -30.00 17.99
C ALA A 483 6.12 -28.75 17.88
N PHE A 484 5.68 -27.64 18.50
CA PHE A 484 6.51 -26.45 18.59
C PHE A 484 7.62 -26.62 19.65
N PRO A 485 8.80 -26.04 19.40
CA PRO A 485 9.89 -26.05 20.38
C PRO A 485 9.52 -25.21 21.60
N GLU A 486 9.88 -25.73 22.79
CA GLU A 486 9.64 -25.05 24.06
C GLU A 486 10.96 -24.76 24.79
N THR A 487 11.01 -23.64 25.49
CA THR A 487 12.09 -23.31 26.41
C THR A 487 12.03 -24.19 27.67
N LEU A 488 13.09 -24.18 28.49
CA LEU A 488 13.13 -24.87 29.79
C LEU A 488 11.97 -24.45 30.75
N GLY A 489 11.26 -23.38 30.44
CA GLY A 489 10.10 -22.88 31.20
C GLY A 489 8.75 -23.15 30.54
N ASN A 490 8.65 -24.11 29.62
CA ASN A 490 7.46 -24.47 28.86
C ASN A 490 6.81 -23.27 28.13
N LYS A 491 7.65 -22.33 27.65
CA LYS A 491 7.23 -21.25 26.77
C LYS A 491 7.71 -21.54 25.35
N PHE A 492 6.88 -21.20 24.38
CA PHE A 492 7.24 -21.31 22.97
C PHE A 492 8.59 -20.65 22.66
N ASP A 493 9.51 -21.41 22.05
CA ASP A 493 10.83 -20.92 21.64
C ASP A 493 10.87 -20.59 20.15
N ARG A 494 10.51 -19.34 19.81
CA ARG A 494 10.52 -18.83 18.44
C ARG A 494 11.91 -18.89 17.78
N LYS A 495 13.00 -18.86 18.57
CA LYS A 495 14.38 -18.86 18.05
C LYS A 495 14.81 -20.24 17.58
N SER A 496 14.23 -21.31 18.14
CA SER A 496 14.50 -22.69 17.77
C SER A 496 13.67 -23.19 16.57
N LEU A 497 12.87 -22.35 15.94
CA LEU A 497 12.21 -22.68 14.68
C LEU A 497 13.24 -22.82 13.56
N PRO A 498 13.06 -23.80 12.62
CA PRO A 498 13.97 -24.02 11.49
C PRO A 498 14.29 -22.75 10.71
N ALA A 499 15.53 -22.58 10.29
CA ALA A 499 15.94 -21.49 9.42
C ALA A 499 15.41 -21.70 7.99
N LEU A 500 15.30 -20.62 7.20
CA LEU A 500 14.71 -20.66 5.86
C LEU A 500 15.48 -21.62 4.92
N GLU A 501 16.81 -21.63 5.02
CA GLU A 501 17.70 -22.48 4.21
C GLU A 501 17.55 -23.98 4.52
N GLN A 502 16.92 -24.31 5.64
CA GLN A 502 16.68 -25.69 6.08
C GLN A 502 15.27 -26.19 5.70
N LEU A 503 14.44 -25.32 5.11
CA LEU A 503 13.09 -25.70 4.76
C LEU A 503 13.10 -26.53 3.48
N PRO A 504 12.33 -27.65 3.45
CA PRO A 504 12.16 -28.43 2.23
C PRO A 504 11.44 -27.60 1.17
N ARG A 505 11.63 -27.98 -0.10
CA ARG A 505 10.82 -27.45 -1.21
C ARG A 505 9.34 -27.64 -0.85
N ASN A 506 8.63 -26.54 -0.70
CA ASN A 506 7.31 -26.51 -0.07
C ASN A 506 6.20 -26.23 -1.10
N VAL A 507 6.18 -27.03 -2.16
CA VAL A 507 5.15 -27.02 -3.21
C VAL A 507 4.63 -28.44 -3.45
N ASP A 508 3.40 -28.55 -3.92
CA ASP A 508 2.72 -29.83 -4.08
C ASP A 508 3.04 -30.55 -5.38
N THR A 509 3.64 -29.82 -6.31
CA THR A 509 4.02 -30.36 -7.62
C THR A 509 5.18 -31.34 -7.46
N GLU A 510 5.08 -32.49 -8.10
CA GLU A 510 6.21 -33.40 -8.25
C GLU A 510 7.34 -32.66 -8.99
N TYR A 511 8.56 -32.80 -8.49
CA TYR A 511 9.69 -32.14 -9.13
C TYR A 511 9.92 -32.70 -10.53
N GLU A 512 9.83 -31.84 -11.52
CA GLU A 512 10.21 -32.12 -12.89
C GLU A 512 11.29 -31.12 -13.32
N ALA A 513 12.46 -31.65 -13.71
CA ALA A 513 13.58 -30.82 -14.14
C ALA A 513 13.30 -30.15 -15.49
N PRO A 514 13.92 -29.02 -15.83
CA PRO A 514 13.82 -28.37 -17.13
C PRO A 514 14.11 -29.34 -18.28
N ARG A 515 13.22 -29.36 -19.28
CA ARG A 515 13.25 -30.26 -20.45
C ARG A 515 13.87 -29.59 -21.67
N THR A 516 13.79 -28.27 -21.75
CA THR A 516 14.31 -27.46 -22.87
C THR A 516 15.33 -26.43 -22.39
N ALA A 517 16.12 -25.88 -23.32
CA ALA A 517 17.05 -24.79 -22.98
C ALA A 517 16.31 -23.51 -22.52
N MET A 518 15.09 -23.29 -23.03
CA MET A 518 14.24 -22.17 -22.58
C MET A 518 13.76 -22.37 -21.16
N GLU A 519 13.25 -23.57 -20.84
CA GLU A 519 12.85 -23.90 -19.46
C GLU A 519 14.04 -23.81 -18.48
N ALA A 520 15.24 -24.24 -18.87
CA ALA A 520 16.43 -24.12 -18.05
C ALA A 520 16.80 -22.66 -17.78
N LEU A 521 16.80 -21.82 -18.80
CA LEU A 521 17.09 -20.39 -18.66
C LEU A 521 16.06 -19.69 -17.75
N LEU A 522 14.76 -19.97 -17.95
CA LEU A 522 13.70 -19.39 -17.13
C LEU A 522 13.73 -19.91 -15.69
N ALA A 523 14.08 -21.19 -15.50
CA ALA A 523 14.28 -21.75 -14.16
C ALA A 523 15.43 -21.04 -13.42
N ASP A 524 16.56 -20.81 -14.09
CA ASP A 524 17.69 -20.07 -13.52
C ASP A 524 17.28 -18.64 -13.13
N LEU A 525 16.55 -17.93 -13.99
CA LEU A 525 16.05 -16.59 -13.69
C LEU A 525 15.10 -16.56 -12.48
N VAL A 526 14.23 -17.57 -12.35
CA VAL A 526 13.33 -17.67 -11.19
C VAL A 526 14.10 -18.04 -9.93
N VAL A 527 15.05 -18.98 -10.01
CA VAL A 527 15.95 -19.38 -8.92
C VAL A 527 16.71 -18.17 -8.39
N ASP A 528 17.29 -17.36 -9.28
CA ASP A 528 18.02 -16.14 -8.90
C ASP A 528 17.07 -15.10 -8.27
N ALA A 529 15.89 -14.88 -8.85
CA ALA A 529 14.94 -13.89 -8.35
C ALA A 529 14.36 -14.24 -6.97
N LEU A 530 14.21 -15.55 -6.67
CA LEU A 530 13.67 -16.05 -5.41
C LEU A 530 14.78 -16.55 -4.46
N ALA A 531 16.04 -16.56 -4.92
CA ALA A 531 17.20 -17.09 -4.21
C ALA A 531 16.97 -18.55 -3.71
N LEU A 532 16.39 -19.38 -4.57
CA LEU A 532 16.16 -20.80 -4.31
C LEU A 532 17.39 -21.64 -4.72
N GLN A 533 17.40 -22.94 -4.35
CA GLN A 533 18.42 -23.86 -4.84
C GLN A 533 18.02 -24.52 -6.16
N ASP A 534 16.74 -24.87 -6.30
CA ASP A 534 16.16 -25.47 -7.50
C ASP A 534 14.66 -25.18 -7.59
N ILE A 535 14.10 -25.35 -8.80
CA ILE A 535 12.67 -25.21 -9.10
C ILE A 535 12.24 -26.25 -10.11
N GLY A 536 11.07 -26.88 -9.90
CA GLY A 536 10.42 -27.70 -10.91
C GLY A 536 9.67 -26.84 -11.93
N ILE A 537 9.59 -27.34 -13.17
CA ILE A 537 8.97 -26.58 -14.27
C ILE A 537 7.47 -26.28 -14.06
N HIS A 538 6.81 -27.04 -13.21
CA HIS A 538 5.40 -26.89 -12.85
C HIS A 538 5.16 -26.20 -11.50
N ASP A 539 6.22 -25.77 -10.83
CA ASP A 539 6.08 -25.03 -9.60
C ASP A 539 5.53 -23.62 -9.86
N ASP A 540 4.51 -23.24 -9.10
CA ASP A 540 3.97 -21.89 -9.16
C ASP A 540 4.93 -20.92 -8.48
N PHE A 541 5.33 -19.87 -9.19
CA PHE A 541 6.23 -18.83 -8.74
C PHE A 541 5.79 -18.17 -7.42
N PHE A 542 4.48 -17.96 -7.25
CA PHE A 542 3.93 -17.30 -6.06
C PHE A 542 3.86 -18.27 -4.88
N GLU A 543 3.62 -19.57 -5.14
CA GLU A 543 3.67 -20.60 -4.10
C GLU A 543 5.09 -20.81 -3.57
N LEU A 544 6.09 -20.54 -4.40
CA LEU A 544 7.50 -20.54 -4.00
C LEU A 544 7.92 -19.27 -3.22
N GLY A 545 6.98 -18.36 -2.97
CA GLY A 545 7.21 -17.12 -2.24
C GLY A 545 7.55 -15.92 -3.12
N GLY A 546 7.33 -16.02 -4.42
CA GLY A 546 7.44 -14.91 -5.34
C GLY A 546 6.44 -13.80 -5.00
N SER A 547 6.89 -12.56 -4.95
CA SER A 547 6.02 -11.38 -4.87
C SER A 547 5.77 -10.79 -6.25
N SER A 548 4.76 -9.91 -6.36
CA SER A 548 4.54 -9.15 -7.59
C SER A 548 5.79 -8.37 -8.00
N LEU A 549 6.56 -7.91 -7.03
CA LEU A 549 7.80 -7.18 -7.25
C LEU A 549 8.89 -8.09 -7.85
N ALA A 550 9.07 -9.32 -7.30
CA ALA A 550 10.00 -10.31 -7.85
C ALA A 550 9.58 -10.80 -9.25
N ALA A 551 8.26 -10.90 -9.52
CA ALA A 551 7.75 -11.22 -10.83
C ALA A 551 8.16 -10.17 -11.87
N MET A 552 8.15 -8.89 -11.50
CA MET A 552 8.59 -7.82 -12.39
C MET A 552 10.10 -7.89 -12.68
N ASP A 553 10.93 -8.38 -11.73
CA ASP A 553 12.34 -8.62 -11.97
C ASP A 553 12.56 -9.72 -13.01
N VAL A 554 11.83 -10.85 -12.85
CA VAL A 554 11.90 -11.93 -13.83
C VAL A 554 11.47 -11.44 -15.22
N ILE A 555 10.37 -10.68 -15.32
CA ILE A 555 9.89 -10.07 -16.57
C ILE A 555 10.97 -9.17 -17.19
N ALA A 556 11.61 -8.32 -16.39
CA ALA A 556 12.67 -7.44 -16.87
C ALA A 556 13.89 -8.22 -17.38
N HIS A 557 14.28 -9.30 -16.67
CA HIS A 557 15.38 -10.17 -17.11
C HIS A 557 15.04 -10.93 -18.39
N ILE A 558 13.82 -11.48 -18.53
CA ILE A 558 13.34 -12.10 -19.76
C ILE A 558 13.49 -11.12 -20.94
N ARG A 559 13.04 -9.87 -20.75
CA ARG A 559 13.17 -8.84 -21.79
C ARG A 559 14.63 -8.51 -22.10
N GLY A 560 15.47 -8.39 -21.08
CA GLY A 560 16.90 -8.07 -21.23
C GLY A 560 17.70 -9.16 -21.95
N VAL A 561 17.40 -10.43 -21.65
CA VAL A 561 18.14 -11.58 -22.19
C VAL A 561 17.58 -12.06 -23.52
N LEU A 562 16.26 -12.08 -23.67
CA LEU A 562 15.56 -12.68 -24.82
C LEU A 562 14.96 -11.63 -25.78
N GLY A 563 14.92 -10.35 -25.38
CA GLY A 563 14.27 -9.29 -26.17
C GLY A 563 12.73 -9.41 -26.22
N VAL A 564 12.14 -10.31 -25.43
CA VAL A 564 10.70 -10.59 -25.43
C VAL A 564 10.03 -9.85 -24.27
N GLY A 565 9.03 -9.03 -24.57
CA GLY A 565 8.19 -8.38 -23.58
C GLY A 565 7.07 -9.31 -23.11
N VAL A 566 7.09 -9.72 -21.83
CA VAL A 566 6.01 -10.47 -21.18
C VAL A 566 5.14 -9.48 -20.43
N PRO A 567 3.83 -9.33 -20.79
CA PRO A 567 2.93 -8.48 -20.01
C PRO A 567 2.73 -9.04 -18.60
N ALA A 568 2.73 -8.16 -17.59
CA ALA A 568 2.58 -8.60 -16.20
C ALA A 568 1.30 -9.44 -15.96
N PRO A 569 0.10 -9.08 -16.46
CA PRO A 569 -1.08 -9.93 -16.30
C PRO A 569 -0.86 -11.35 -16.84
N THR A 570 -0.22 -11.47 -18.00
CA THR A 570 0.06 -12.77 -18.64
C THR A 570 1.07 -13.60 -17.85
N PHE A 571 2.06 -12.96 -17.20
CA PHE A 571 2.95 -13.64 -16.25
C PHE A 571 2.18 -14.19 -15.07
N PHE A 572 1.25 -13.41 -14.50
CA PHE A 572 0.43 -13.82 -13.34
C PHE A 572 -0.50 -15.00 -13.66
N GLU A 573 -0.94 -15.13 -14.92
CA GLU A 573 -1.77 -16.24 -15.39
C GLU A 573 -0.94 -17.49 -15.71
N ASN A 574 0.35 -17.35 -16.02
CA ASN A 574 1.26 -18.41 -16.43
C ASN A 574 2.49 -18.49 -15.51
N ALA A 575 2.27 -18.45 -14.19
CA ALA A 575 3.31 -18.28 -13.19
C ALA A 575 4.16 -19.55 -12.93
N THR A 576 4.35 -20.42 -13.93
CA THR A 576 5.23 -21.60 -13.88
C THR A 576 6.32 -21.49 -14.95
N VAL A 577 7.46 -22.15 -14.75
CA VAL A 577 8.54 -22.19 -15.75
C VAL A 577 8.04 -22.73 -17.09
N ALA A 578 7.26 -23.79 -17.09
CA ALA A 578 6.69 -24.36 -18.31
C ALA A 578 5.74 -23.38 -19.02
N GLY A 579 4.82 -22.74 -18.29
CA GLY A 579 3.88 -21.77 -18.86
C GLY A 579 4.59 -20.53 -19.40
N LEU A 580 5.62 -20.03 -18.68
CA LEU A 580 6.44 -18.92 -19.16
C LEU A 580 7.26 -19.29 -20.41
N ALA A 581 7.77 -20.52 -20.50
CA ALA A 581 8.50 -21.00 -21.67
C ALA A 581 7.62 -21.02 -22.91
N GLU A 582 6.39 -21.59 -22.82
CA GLU A 582 5.41 -21.59 -23.91
C GLU A 582 5.07 -20.16 -24.37
N LEU A 583 4.89 -19.24 -23.42
CA LEU A 583 4.58 -17.84 -23.69
C LEU A 583 5.72 -17.13 -24.42
N VAL A 584 6.95 -17.28 -23.93
CA VAL A 584 8.14 -16.66 -24.52
C VAL A 584 8.43 -17.23 -25.90
N GLU A 585 8.37 -18.57 -26.05
CA GLU A 585 8.58 -19.22 -27.34
C GLU A 585 7.54 -18.81 -28.39
N SER A 586 6.27 -18.63 -28.01
CA SER A 586 5.22 -18.16 -28.91
C SER A 586 5.40 -16.69 -29.35
N SER A 587 6.14 -15.91 -28.55
CA SER A 587 6.41 -14.48 -28.80
C SER A 587 7.70 -14.23 -29.56
N LEU A 588 8.56 -15.25 -29.72
CA LEU A 588 9.79 -15.14 -30.52
C LEU A 588 9.46 -15.18 -32.02
N PRO A 589 10.08 -14.33 -32.86
CA PRO A 589 9.91 -14.40 -34.29
C PRO A 589 10.43 -15.74 -34.84
N SER A 590 9.68 -16.33 -35.76
CA SER A 590 9.80 -17.72 -36.27
C SER A 590 11.15 -18.09 -36.96
N HIS A 591 12.18 -17.27 -36.85
CA HIS A 591 13.48 -17.45 -37.49
C HIS A 591 14.66 -16.95 -36.65
N GLU A 592 14.84 -17.49 -35.44
CA GLU A 592 16.17 -17.45 -34.82
C GLU A 592 16.28 -18.57 -33.80
N THR A 593 16.94 -19.66 -34.20
CA THR A 593 17.52 -20.60 -33.25
C THR A 593 18.63 -19.85 -32.51
N VAL A 594 18.33 -19.31 -31.35
CA VAL A 594 19.33 -18.62 -30.54
C VAL A 594 20.36 -19.65 -30.08
N ALA A 595 21.53 -19.58 -30.72
CA ALA A 595 22.71 -20.27 -30.22
C ALA A 595 23.11 -19.57 -28.91
N VAL A 596 22.75 -20.17 -27.80
CA VAL A 596 23.19 -19.76 -26.44
C VAL A 596 24.70 -19.84 -26.43
N ARG A 597 25.38 -18.71 -26.32
CA ARG A 597 26.82 -18.59 -26.03
C ARG A 597 27.07 -18.44 -24.56
#